data_6d8b524b456ace8e70abedd16244fede
#
_entry.id   6d8b524b456ace8e70abedd16244fede
#
_cell.length_a   1.000
_cell.length_b   1.000
_cell.length_c   1.000
_cell.angle_alpha   90.00
_cell.angle_beta   90.00
_cell.angle_gamma   90.00
#
_symmetry.space_group_name_H-M   'P 1'
#
loop_
_entity.id
_entity.type
_entity.pdbx_description
1 polymer ?
#
loop_
_entity_poly.entity_id
_entity_poly.type
_entity_poly.pdbx_seq_one_letter_code
_entity_poly.pdbx_strand_id
1 'polypeptide(L)'
;AALREGDLGDGPIRTKDAKEVGNKFGELGMDKVLMRKIYAINATTVLVNDTTGIQNLHETRELIIEAFNDVCKKGPIADEPLTGVLVRLVDAKLHEDAIHRGPAQTIPAVRNAIKGALLRANSVLFEPIQKIRIDAPSEWAGGITRQLITRRGVIEDMPVENDVTCVIGKMPVAESF
;
A
#
# COMPACT_ATOMS: atom_id res chain seq x y z
N ALA A 1 -10.19 -1.56 4.10
CA ALA A 1 -10.80 -2.43 5.12
C ALA A 1 -10.75 -3.89 4.67
N ALA A 2 -11.55 -4.35 3.70
CA ALA A 2 -11.68 -5.76 3.30
C ALA A 2 -10.35 -6.46 2.91
N LEU A 3 -9.40 -5.76 2.28
CA LEU A 3 -8.06 -6.32 2.02
C LEU A 3 -7.25 -6.52 3.30
N ARG A 4 -7.40 -5.65 4.30
CA ARG A 4 -6.72 -5.78 5.60
C ARG A 4 -7.30 -6.89 6.45
N GLU A 5 -8.58 -7.19 6.27
CA GLU A 5 -9.29 -8.27 6.97
C GLU A 5 -9.08 -9.64 6.32
N GLY A 6 -8.43 -9.68 5.13
CA GLY A 6 -8.11 -10.92 4.42
C GLY A 6 -9.28 -11.56 3.67
N ASP A 7 -10.44 -10.91 3.61
CA ASP A 7 -11.66 -11.44 2.99
C ASP A 7 -11.55 -11.72 1.49
N LEU A 8 -10.58 -11.07 0.82
CA LEU A 8 -10.36 -11.18 -0.62
C LEU A 8 -9.21 -12.12 -1.00
N GLY A 9 -8.55 -12.71 0.02
CA GLY A 9 -7.38 -13.56 -0.16
C GLY A 9 -6.09 -12.75 -0.42
N ASP A 10 -4.98 -13.45 -0.55
CA ASP A 10 -3.66 -12.92 -0.85
C ASP A 10 -2.94 -13.82 -1.85
N GLY A 11 -2.10 -13.25 -2.71
CA GLY A 11 -1.33 -13.98 -3.72
C GLY A 11 -1.92 -13.92 -5.14
N PRO A 12 -1.44 -14.80 -6.04
CA PRO A 12 -1.90 -14.89 -7.43
C PRO A 12 -3.37 -15.31 -7.52
N ILE A 13 -4.15 -14.59 -8.31
CA ILE A 13 -5.56 -14.91 -8.55
C ILE A 13 -5.68 -15.75 -9.83
N ARG A 14 -6.20 -16.96 -9.73
CA ARG A 14 -6.42 -17.82 -10.92
C ARG A 14 -7.46 -17.18 -11.84
N THR A 15 -7.28 -17.31 -13.13
CA THR A 15 -8.18 -16.71 -14.14
C THR A 15 -9.66 -17.08 -13.93
N LYS A 16 -9.96 -18.30 -13.49
CA LYS A 16 -11.33 -18.74 -13.19
C LYS A 16 -11.96 -18.02 -11.99
N ASP A 17 -11.13 -17.59 -11.02
CA ASP A 17 -11.58 -16.96 -9.77
C ASP A 17 -11.66 -15.42 -9.90
N ALA A 18 -11.01 -14.85 -10.92
CA ALA A 18 -10.92 -13.41 -11.13
C ALA A 18 -12.28 -12.70 -11.25
N LYS A 19 -13.30 -13.41 -11.82
CA LYS A 19 -14.66 -12.89 -11.93
C LYS A 19 -15.33 -12.73 -10.56
N GLU A 20 -15.17 -13.73 -9.68
CA GLU A 20 -15.73 -13.70 -8.33
C GLU A 20 -15.06 -12.61 -7.48
N VAL A 21 -13.72 -12.61 -7.45
CA VAL A 21 -12.94 -11.60 -6.75
C VAL A 21 -13.29 -10.19 -7.24
N GLY A 22 -13.37 -10.00 -8.56
CA GLY A 22 -13.77 -8.72 -9.15
C GLY A 22 -15.19 -8.27 -8.78
N ASN A 23 -16.13 -9.20 -8.58
CA ASN A 23 -17.47 -8.87 -8.10
C ASN A 23 -17.42 -8.36 -6.65
N LYS A 24 -16.67 -9.02 -5.77
CA LYS A 24 -16.47 -8.57 -4.37
C LYS A 24 -15.87 -7.16 -4.30
N PHE A 25 -14.87 -6.85 -5.13
CA PHE A 25 -14.34 -5.49 -5.25
C PHE A 25 -15.40 -4.48 -5.74
N GLY A 26 -16.28 -4.90 -6.66
CA GLY A 26 -17.38 -4.07 -7.13
C GLY A 26 -18.39 -3.73 -6.03
N GLU A 27 -18.69 -4.66 -5.12
CA GLU A 27 -19.53 -4.44 -3.94
C GLU A 27 -18.91 -3.43 -2.95
N LEU A 28 -17.57 -3.31 -2.97
CA LEU A 28 -16.81 -2.32 -2.19
C LEU A 28 -16.67 -0.96 -2.91
N GLY A 29 -17.35 -0.76 -4.04
CA GLY A 29 -17.38 0.50 -4.78
C GLY A 29 -16.24 0.69 -5.80
N MET A 30 -15.44 -0.35 -6.09
CA MET A 30 -14.42 -0.29 -7.13
C MET A 30 -15.02 -0.63 -8.52
N ASP A 31 -14.33 -0.22 -9.59
CA ASP A 31 -14.74 -0.57 -10.96
C ASP A 31 -14.72 -2.09 -11.17
N LYS A 32 -15.91 -2.68 -11.22
CA LYS A 32 -16.12 -4.11 -11.35
C LYS A 32 -15.54 -4.69 -12.65
N VAL A 33 -15.55 -3.93 -13.75
CA VAL A 33 -15.02 -4.39 -15.04
C VAL A 33 -13.52 -4.49 -14.98
N LEU A 34 -12.86 -3.48 -14.41
CA LEU A 34 -11.43 -3.46 -14.22
C LEU A 34 -10.99 -4.56 -13.23
N MET A 35 -11.68 -4.69 -12.11
CA MET A 35 -11.31 -5.65 -11.07
C MET A 35 -11.50 -7.13 -11.46
N ARG A 36 -12.30 -7.42 -12.48
CA ARG A 36 -12.38 -8.77 -13.08
C ARG A 36 -11.13 -9.17 -13.87
N LYS A 37 -10.23 -8.22 -14.12
CA LYS A 37 -8.94 -8.45 -14.81
C LYS A 37 -7.78 -8.59 -13.81
N ILE A 38 -8.09 -8.90 -12.57
CA ILE A 38 -7.10 -9.02 -11.48
C ILE A 38 -6.13 -10.17 -11.73
N TYR A 39 -4.84 -9.90 -11.50
CA TYR A 39 -3.75 -10.87 -11.57
C TYR A 39 -3.31 -11.34 -10.19
N ALA A 40 -3.15 -10.42 -9.26
CA ALA A 40 -2.68 -10.74 -7.90
C ALA A 40 -3.11 -9.68 -6.88
N ILE A 41 -3.16 -10.12 -5.62
CA ILE A 41 -3.25 -9.29 -4.43
C ILE A 41 -1.99 -9.52 -3.61
N ASN A 42 -1.39 -8.46 -3.08
CA ASN A 42 -0.31 -8.53 -2.11
C ASN A 42 -0.66 -7.59 -0.96
N ALA A 43 -1.03 -8.14 0.18
CA ALA A 43 -1.58 -7.41 1.32
C ALA A 43 -2.72 -6.45 0.92
N THR A 44 -2.45 -5.16 0.83
CA THR A 44 -3.43 -4.14 0.45
C THR A 44 -3.22 -3.58 -0.96
N THR A 45 -2.29 -4.15 -1.72
CA THR A 45 -1.93 -3.71 -3.08
C THR A 45 -2.42 -4.72 -4.11
N VAL A 46 -2.94 -4.23 -5.22
CA VAL A 46 -3.61 -5.04 -6.24
C VAL A 46 -2.95 -4.83 -7.60
N LEU A 47 -2.74 -5.92 -8.35
CA LEU A 47 -2.30 -5.88 -9.74
C LEU A 47 -3.44 -6.30 -10.66
N VAL A 48 -3.74 -5.48 -11.67
CA VAL A 48 -4.71 -5.79 -12.72
C VAL A 48 -4.09 -5.73 -14.11
N ASN A 49 -4.51 -6.62 -14.99
CA ASN A 49 -4.15 -6.58 -16.40
C ASN A 49 -5.22 -5.82 -17.20
N ASP A 50 -4.96 -4.56 -17.48
CA ASP A 50 -5.85 -3.70 -18.26
C ASP A 50 -5.38 -3.51 -19.70
N THR A 51 -4.57 -4.44 -20.19
CA THR A 51 -4.12 -4.45 -21.60
C THR A 51 -5.19 -5.01 -22.52
N THR A 52 -5.05 -4.70 -23.81
CA THR A 52 -5.89 -5.26 -24.86
C THR A 52 -5.00 -5.72 -26.01
N GLY A 53 -5.16 -7.01 -26.42
CA GLY A 53 -4.53 -7.53 -27.64
C GLY A 53 -3.01 -7.70 -27.59
N ILE A 54 -2.39 -7.77 -26.41
CA ILE A 54 -0.95 -8.02 -26.28
C ILE A 54 -0.65 -9.48 -26.54
N GLN A 55 0.09 -9.73 -27.64
CA GLN A 55 0.50 -11.07 -28.01
C GLN A 55 1.48 -11.66 -26.99
N ASN A 56 1.31 -12.96 -26.67
CA ASN A 56 2.18 -13.73 -25.76
C ASN A 56 2.22 -13.22 -24.29
N LEU A 57 1.37 -12.26 -23.89
CA LEU A 57 1.38 -11.73 -22.53
C LEU A 57 1.10 -12.81 -21.47
N HIS A 58 0.26 -13.79 -21.82
CA HIS A 58 -0.09 -14.90 -20.92
C HIS A 58 1.13 -15.73 -20.50
N GLU A 59 2.15 -15.85 -21.35
CA GLU A 59 3.39 -16.59 -21.05
C GLU A 59 4.23 -15.89 -19.97
N THR A 60 4.14 -14.57 -19.88
CA THR A 60 4.92 -13.76 -18.91
C THR A 60 4.16 -13.45 -17.63
N ARG A 61 2.92 -13.94 -17.50
CA ARG A 61 2.03 -13.59 -16.40
C ARG A 61 2.65 -13.84 -15.01
N GLU A 62 3.22 -15.01 -14.79
CA GLU A 62 3.83 -15.36 -13.50
C GLU A 62 5.06 -14.50 -13.18
N LEU A 63 5.86 -14.16 -14.19
CA LEU A 63 7.02 -13.26 -14.06
C LEU A 63 6.59 -11.82 -13.72
N ILE A 64 5.46 -11.37 -14.28
CA ILE A 64 4.88 -10.06 -13.96
C ILE A 64 4.39 -10.04 -12.50
N ILE A 65 3.75 -11.11 -12.04
CA ILE A 65 3.28 -11.25 -10.66
C ILE A 65 4.47 -11.31 -9.68
N GLU A 66 5.53 -12.03 -10.02
CA GLU A 66 6.76 -12.09 -9.23
C GLU A 66 7.40 -10.71 -9.08
N ALA A 67 7.59 -9.99 -10.19
CA ALA A 67 8.13 -8.63 -10.18
C ALA A 67 7.25 -7.65 -9.37
N PHE A 68 5.94 -7.77 -9.47
CA PHE A 68 4.99 -7.01 -8.67
C PHE A 68 5.16 -7.30 -7.17
N ASN A 69 5.25 -8.58 -6.78
CA ASN A 69 5.46 -8.97 -5.38
C ASN A 69 6.78 -8.45 -4.81
N ASP A 70 7.84 -8.41 -5.62
CA ASP A 70 9.12 -7.83 -5.21
C ASP A 70 9.00 -6.33 -4.89
N VAL A 71 8.28 -5.58 -5.74
CA VAL A 71 8.06 -4.14 -5.51
C VAL A 71 7.12 -3.91 -4.34
N CYS A 72 6.11 -4.77 -4.14
CA CYS A 72 5.24 -4.68 -2.96
C CYS A 72 6.00 -4.81 -1.65
N LYS A 73 7.05 -5.63 -1.62
CA LYS A 73 7.92 -5.80 -0.43
C LYS A 73 8.91 -4.66 -0.26
N LYS A 74 9.38 -4.08 -1.39
CA LYS A 74 10.44 -3.06 -1.42
C LYS A 74 10.07 -1.95 -2.41
N GLY A 75 9.34 -0.97 -1.90
CA GLY A 75 8.94 0.22 -2.66
C GLY A 75 10.13 1.10 -3.07
N PRO A 76 9.88 2.11 -3.95
CA PRO A 76 10.96 2.85 -4.59
C PRO A 76 11.61 3.94 -3.73
N ILE A 77 11.02 4.33 -2.58
CA ILE A 77 11.52 5.48 -1.79
C ILE A 77 12.53 5.04 -0.74
N ALA A 78 12.16 4.10 0.12
CA ALA A 78 12.98 3.70 1.27
C ALA A 78 12.95 2.18 1.51
N ASP A 79 12.72 1.39 0.46
CA ASP A 79 12.54 -0.06 0.52
C ASP A 79 11.41 -0.51 1.48
N GLU A 80 10.46 0.39 1.77
CA GLU A 80 9.31 0.10 2.60
C GLU A 80 8.19 -0.60 1.81
N PRO A 81 7.41 -1.48 2.45
CA PRO A 81 6.30 -2.18 1.80
C PRO A 81 5.24 -1.22 1.27
N LEU A 82 4.69 -1.54 0.11
CA LEU A 82 3.59 -0.77 -0.49
C LEU A 82 2.29 -1.01 0.28
N THR A 83 1.47 0.04 0.38
CA THR A 83 0.16 -0.02 1.03
C THR A 83 -0.91 0.67 0.20
N GLY A 84 -1.99 -0.05 -0.10
CA GLY A 84 -3.21 0.52 -0.69
C GLY A 84 -3.06 1.00 -2.13
N VAL A 85 -2.21 0.37 -2.93
CA VAL A 85 -1.93 0.76 -4.31
C VAL A 85 -2.65 -0.16 -5.31
N LEU A 86 -3.26 0.42 -6.34
CA LEU A 86 -3.74 -0.28 -7.52
C LEU A 86 -2.73 -0.11 -8.66
N VAL A 87 -2.06 -1.19 -9.03
CA VAL A 87 -1.14 -1.24 -10.17
C VAL A 87 -1.89 -1.76 -11.39
N ARG A 88 -1.92 -0.97 -12.46
CA ARG A 88 -2.55 -1.32 -13.73
C ARG A 88 -1.51 -1.55 -14.80
N LEU A 89 -1.46 -2.75 -15.35
CA LEU A 89 -0.70 -3.03 -16.57
C LEU A 89 -1.57 -2.59 -17.76
N VAL A 90 -1.24 -1.47 -18.38
CA VAL A 90 -2.05 -0.86 -19.45
C VAL A 90 -1.53 -1.18 -20.85
N ASP A 91 -0.22 -1.42 -20.97
CA ASP A 91 0.42 -1.77 -22.23
C ASP A 91 1.72 -2.54 -21.98
N ALA A 92 2.14 -3.36 -22.96
CA ALA A 92 3.41 -4.05 -22.94
C ALA A 92 3.84 -4.37 -24.38
N LYS A 93 5.14 -4.24 -24.65
CA LYS A 93 5.74 -4.73 -25.87
C LYS A 93 6.65 -5.91 -25.54
N LEU A 94 6.28 -7.08 -25.99
CA LEU A 94 7.04 -8.31 -25.79
C LEU A 94 7.84 -8.66 -27.04
N HIS A 95 9.03 -9.23 -26.85
CA HIS A 95 9.81 -9.75 -27.95
C HIS A 95 9.11 -10.98 -28.58
N GLU A 96 9.20 -11.15 -29.89
CA GLU A 96 8.55 -12.26 -30.61
C GLU A 96 9.12 -13.63 -30.20
N ASP A 97 10.44 -13.68 -30.01
CA ASP A 97 11.15 -14.88 -29.58
C ASP A 97 10.99 -15.09 -28.05
N ALA A 98 10.55 -16.29 -27.66
CA ALA A 98 10.33 -16.67 -26.28
C ALA A 98 11.60 -16.63 -25.41
N ILE A 99 12.77 -16.85 -26.00
CA ILE A 99 14.06 -16.81 -25.28
C ILE A 99 14.34 -15.44 -24.66
N HIS A 100 13.78 -14.38 -25.25
CA HIS A 100 13.91 -13.00 -24.77
C HIS A 100 12.76 -12.55 -23.85
N ARG A 101 11.84 -13.45 -23.49
CA ARG A 101 10.75 -13.21 -22.55
C ARG A 101 10.94 -13.94 -21.21
N GLY A 102 12.16 -14.39 -20.94
CA GLY A 102 12.51 -15.11 -19.72
C GLY A 102 12.58 -14.21 -18.47
N PRO A 103 12.82 -14.83 -17.29
CA PRO A 103 12.88 -14.12 -16.00
C PRO A 103 13.92 -13.00 -16.00
N ALA A 104 15.11 -13.23 -16.60
CA ALA A 104 16.21 -12.27 -16.63
C ALA A 104 15.89 -10.94 -17.34
N GLN A 105 14.96 -10.96 -18.29
CA GLN A 105 14.52 -9.77 -19.04
C GLN A 105 13.22 -9.21 -18.46
N THR A 106 12.22 -10.08 -18.21
CA THR A 106 10.86 -9.65 -17.85
C THR A 106 10.80 -9.09 -16.42
N ILE A 107 11.39 -9.77 -15.44
CA ILE A 107 11.30 -9.35 -14.03
C ILE A 107 11.90 -7.95 -13.80
N PRO A 108 13.15 -7.65 -14.25
CA PRO A 108 13.70 -6.32 -14.08
C PRO A 108 12.92 -5.23 -14.81
N ALA A 109 12.44 -5.51 -16.03
CA ALA A 109 11.67 -4.56 -16.82
C ALA A 109 10.37 -4.16 -16.11
N VAL A 110 9.59 -5.15 -15.64
CA VAL A 110 8.33 -4.92 -14.92
C VAL A 110 8.59 -4.23 -13.57
N ARG A 111 9.60 -4.67 -12.81
CA ARG A 111 9.99 -4.04 -11.54
C ARG A 111 10.32 -2.56 -11.73
N ASN A 112 11.13 -2.23 -12.73
CA ASN A 112 11.51 -0.84 -13.01
C ASN A 112 10.33 -0.01 -13.49
N ALA A 113 9.44 -0.58 -14.31
CA ALA A 113 8.21 0.09 -14.75
C ALA A 113 7.29 0.44 -13.58
N ILE A 114 7.06 -0.51 -12.65
CA ILE A 114 6.24 -0.26 -11.46
C ILE A 114 6.89 0.80 -10.57
N LYS A 115 8.19 0.68 -10.27
CA LYS A 115 8.93 1.67 -9.45
C LYS A 115 8.90 3.06 -10.09
N GLY A 116 9.10 3.16 -11.40
CA GLY A 116 9.02 4.42 -12.12
C GLY A 116 7.63 5.05 -12.11
N ALA A 117 6.57 4.24 -12.22
CA ALA A 117 5.19 4.69 -12.10
C ALA A 117 4.86 5.21 -10.68
N LEU A 118 5.30 4.48 -9.65
CA LEU A 118 5.13 4.88 -8.25
C LEU A 118 5.80 6.23 -7.96
N LEU A 119 7.03 6.44 -8.40
CA LEU A 119 7.73 7.71 -8.21
C LEU A 119 6.99 8.89 -8.87
N ARG A 120 6.40 8.66 -10.04
CA ARG A 120 5.59 9.68 -10.74
C ARG A 120 4.21 9.90 -10.13
N ALA A 121 3.70 8.94 -9.35
CA ALA A 121 2.42 9.02 -8.66
C ALA A 121 2.49 9.78 -7.32
N ASN A 122 3.57 10.52 -7.05
CA ASN A 122 3.79 11.23 -5.79
C ASN A 122 3.64 10.34 -4.56
N SER A 123 4.28 9.18 -4.60
CA SER A 123 4.31 8.26 -3.46
C SER A 123 4.89 8.93 -2.22
N VAL A 124 4.30 8.66 -1.06
CA VAL A 124 4.72 9.19 0.24
C VAL A 124 5.04 8.05 1.20
N LEU A 125 5.87 8.31 2.19
CA LEU A 125 6.09 7.38 3.29
C LEU A 125 5.05 7.60 4.39
N PHE A 126 4.50 6.51 4.91
CA PHE A 126 3.72 6.54 6.14
C PHE A 126 4.67 6.42 7.32
N GLU A 127 4.49 7.28 8.31
CA GLU A 127 5.16 7.17 9.59
C GLU A 127 4.22 6.59 10.66
N PRO A 128 4.71 5.77 11.60
CA PRO A 128 3.90 5.24 12.68
C PRO A 128 3.52 6.37 13.65
N ILE A 129 2.23 6.49 13.94
CA ILE A 129 1.68 7.42 14.91
C ILE A 129 1.21 6.61 16.13
N GLN A 130 1.66 7.00 17.31
CA GLN A 130 1.23 6.42 18.58
C GLN A 130 0.24 7.33 19.31
N LYS A 131 -0.68 6.71 20.03
CA LYS A 131 -1.49 7.39 21.03
C LYS A 131 -0.66 7.56 22.29
N ILE A 132 -0.80 8.70 22.92
CA ILE A 132 -0.14 9.03 24.17
C ILE A 132 -1.17 9.47 25.21
N ARG A 133 -0.86 9.18 26.48
CA ARG A 133 -1.56 9.68 27.65
C ARG A 133 -0.50 10.11 28.68
N ILE A 134 -0.61 11.34 29.15
CA ILE A 134 0.29 11.91 30.16
C ILE A 134 -0.56 12.48 31.28
N ASP A 135 -0.47 11.89 32.46
CA ASP A 135 -1.13 12.39 33.67
C ASP A 135 -0.09 13.19 34.47
N ALA A 136 -0.39 14.46 34.74
CA ALA A 136 0.51 15.37 35.46
C ALA A 136 -0.28 16.43 36.25
N PRO A 137 0.31 17.02 37.30
CA PRO A 137 -0.27 18.18 37.96
C PRO A 137 -0.62 19.32 36.97
N SER A 138 -1.77 19.94 37.16
CA SER A 138 -2.32 20.93 36.21
C SER A 138 -1.38 22.11 35.91
N GLU A 139 -0.49 22.45 36.83
CA GLU A 139 0.54 23.46 36.62
C GLU A 139 1.50 23.14 35.48
N TRP A 140 1.73 21.86 35.16
CA TRP A 140 2.62 21.40 34.08
C TRP A 140 1.92 21.24 32.73
N ALA A 141 0.57 21.31 32.68
CA ALA A 141 -0.20 21.05 31.47
C ALA A 141 0.24 21.90 30.27
N GLY A 142 0.52 23.18 30.51
CA GLY A 142 0.99 24.10 29.45
C GLY A 142 2.38 23.71 28.89
N GLY A 143 3.29 23.28 29.77
CA GLY A 143 4.61 22.78 29.37
C GLY A 143 4.54 21.51 28.54
N ILE A 144 3.74 20.55 28.97
CA ILE A 144 3.50 19.28 28.27
C ILE A 144 2.89 19.55 26.90
N THR A 145 1.83 20.35 26.83
CA THR A 145 1.17 20.75 25.58
C THR A 145 2.14 21.34 24.58
N ARG A 146 2.98 22.28 25.04
CA ARG A 146 4.01 22.92 24.19
C ARG A 146 5.01 21.90 23.67
N GLN A 147 5.49 20.96 24.51
CA GLN A 147 6.42 19.91 24.08
C GLN A 147 5.79 18.98 23.05
N LEU A 148 4.53 18.57 23.22
CA LEU A 148 3.84 17.73 22.27
C LEU A 148 3.68 18.42 20.91
N ILE A 149 3.26 19.69 20.88
CA ILE A 149 3.09 20.44 19.64
C ILE A 149 4.44 20.62 18.92
N THR A 150 5.52 20.92 19.66
CA THR A 150 6.87 21.03 19.07
C THR A 150 7.34 19.73 18.44
N ARG A 151 6.89 18.59 18.96
CA ARG A 151 7.18 17.22 18.46
C ARG A 151 6.12 16.70 17.49
N ARG A 152 5.45 17.57 16.76
CA ARG A 152 4.39 17.25 15.79
C ARG A 152 3.21 16.46 16.38
N GLY A 153 3.02 16.55 17.70
CA GLY A 153 1.90 15.94 18.40
C GLY A 153 0.61 16.70 18.18
N VAL A 154 -0.49 15.96 18.20
CA VAL A 154 -1.85 16.52 18.17
C VAL A 154 -2.54 16.16 19.47
N ILE A 155 -3.05 17.14 20.18
CA ILE A 155 -3.81 16.95 21.42
C ILE A 155 -5.26 16.69 21.03
N GLU A 156 -5.82 15.59 21.55
CA GLU A 156 -7.21 15.18 21.30
C GLU A 156 -8.14 15.58 22.46
N ASP A 157 -7.66 15.48 23.71
CA ASP A 157 -8.43 15.79 24.90
C ASP A 157 -7.53 16.16 26.09
N MET A 158 -8.07 16.90 27.06
CA MET A 158 -7.35 17.33 28.26
C MET A 158 -8.27 17.37 29.50
N PRO A 159 -8.84 16.26 29.96
CA PRO A 159 -9.64 16.24 31.16
C PRO A 159 -8.80 16.58 32.40
N VAL A 160 -9.42 17.32 33.31
CA VAL A 160 -8.82 17.68 34.61
C VAL A 160 -9.64 17.06 35.72
N GLU A 161 -8.97 16.33 36.61
CA GLU A 161 -9.59 15.69 37.78
C GLU A 161 -8.65 15.81 38.99
N ASN A 162 -9.18 16.29 40.12
CA ASN A 162 -8.42 16.45 41.37
C ASN A 162 -7.05 17.11 41.20
N ASP A 163 -6.98 18.24 40.45
CA ASP A 163 -5.78 19.00 40.11
C ASP A 163 -4.73 18.25 39.27
N VAL A 164 -5.11 17.15 38.69
CA VAL A 164 -4.33 16.39 37.71
C VAL A 164 -4.94 16.59 36.32
N THR A 165 -4.14 17.04 35.36
CA THR A 165 -4.53 17.10 33.95
C THR A 165 -4.03 15.85 33.24
N CYS A 166 -4.95 15.17 32.55
CA CYS A 166 -4.64 14.04 31.69
C CYS A 166 -4.58 14.54 30.25
N VAL A 167 -3.38 14.67 29.69
CA VAL A 167 -3.22 15.05 28.28
C VAL A 167 -3.30 13.80 27.40
N ILE A 168 -4.29 13.76 26.52
CA ILE A 168 -4.51 12.65 25.57
C ILE A 168 -4.25 13.18 24.17
N GLY A 169 -3.46 12.43 23.40
CA GLY A 169 -3.12 12.87 22.04
C GLY A 169 -2.44 11.79 21.19
N LYS A 170 -1.92 12.24 20.10
CA LYS A 170 -1.17 11.43 19.14
C LYS A 170 0.12 12.12 18.76
N MET A 171 1.19 11.36 18.55
CA MET A 171 2.44 11.89 18.04
C MET A 171 3.19 10.84 17.20
N PRO A 172 4.06 11.26 16.28
CA PRO A 172 4.94 10.33 15.58
C PRO A 172 5.84 9.58 16.56
N VAL A 173 6.02 8.26 16.33
CA VAL A 173 6.89 7.43 17.19
C VAL A 173 8.31 7.98 17.20
N ALA A 174 8.82 8.43 16.04
CA ALA A 174 10.17 9.00 15.92
C ALA A 174 10.42 10.23 16.81
N GLU A 175 9.37 10.93 17.23
CA GLU A 175 9.46 12.15 18.05
C GLU A 175 9.32 11.86 19.56
N SER A 176 9.14 10.61 19.94
CA SER A 176 8.89 10.20 21.34
C SER A 176 10.17 9.87 22.14
N PHE A 177 11.34 9.94 21.51
CA PHE A 177 12.63 9.64 22.12
C PHE A 177 13.40 10.88 22.51
#